data_07c819e86da1d2b87f6d1e179e79d0b7
#
_entry.id   07c819e86da1d2b87f6d1e179e79d0b7
#
_cell.length_a   1.000
_cell.length_b   1.000
_cell.length_c   1.000
_cell.angle_alpha   90.00
_cell.angle_beta   90.00
_cell.angle_gamma   90.00
#
_symmetry.space_group_name_H-M   'P 1'
#
loop_
_entity.id
_entity.type
_entity.pdbx_description
1 polymer ?
#
loop_
_entity_poly.entity_id
_entity_poly.type
_entity_poly.pdbx_seq_one_letter_code
_entity_poly.pdbx_strand_id
1 'polypeptide(L)'
;MRPATEIAAVLSLLDEPDPARAEAMVARLAKWDAEERQALVVQALHAGEHVQRNLEAAFVRARFAQLDGPWRKLASQRRLPLESALMLLAQSVPNTGNVQEASATLDELARCTGARLSGDRAFDTGLAAMRAVLLEFGMRGHEADYYNPLNSYLPSVLERKLGIPISLGSVAILVGQRLDLPVHGVGTPGHFLCFYGEPAIPAGTYFDPFNGFRSISRPQVEEMLRAMGTKPEPAMFAPVNEREIVARTLRNLIAHYRTHTELERAQRLLSWLDCLITHGANP
;
A
#
# COMPACT_ATOMS: atom_id res chain seq x y z
N MET A 1 -29.79 15.14 4.53
CA MET A 1 -30.00 14.91 3.06
C MET A 1 -30.08 16.27 2.37
N ARG A 2 -29.24 16.52 1.37
CA ARG A 2 -29.19 17.79 0.66
C ARG A 2 -30.35 17.96 -0.30
N PRO A 3 -30.81 19.22 -0.55
CA PRO A 3 -31.88 19.49 -1.51
C PRO A 3 -31.50 19.01 -2.92
N ALA A 4 -32.45 18.48 -3.67
CA ALA A 4 -32.23 18.05 -5.06
C ALA A 4 -31.69 19.17 -5.96
N THR A 5 -32.05 20.42 -5.68
CA THR A 5 -31.56 21.61 -6.38
C THR A 5 -30.05 21.83 -6.17
N GLU A 6 -29.52 21.51 -5.00
CA GLU A 6 -28.08 21.63 -4.73
C GLU A 6 -27.29 20.54 -5.45
N ILE A 7 -27.82 19.32 -5.51
CA ILE A 7 -27.21 18.21 -6.25
C ILE A 7 -27.21 18.51 -7.76
N ALA A 8 -28.31 19.01 -8.29
CA ALA A 8 -28.41 19.41 -9.70
C ALA A 8 -27.42 20.54 -10.06
N ALA A 9 -27.25 21.52 -9.18
CA ALA A 9 -26.27 22.58 -9.36
C ALA A 9 -24.81 22.05 -9.37
N VAL A 10 -24.51 21.06 -8.53
CA VAL A 10 -23.20 20.40 -8.52
C VAL A 10 -22.95 19.66 -9.83
N LEU A 11 -23.93 18.92 -10.34
CA LEU A 11 -23.83 18.19 -11.61
C LEU A 11 -23.66 19.14 -12.80
N SER A 12 -24.37 20.26 -12.82
CA SER A 12 -24.22 21.31 -13.85
C SER A 12 -22.82 21.94 -13.86
N LEU A 13 -22.25 22.18 -12.67
CA LEU A 13 -20.88 22.69 -12.56
C LEU A 13 -19.80 21.68 -12.96
N LEU A 14 -20.08 20.40 -12.86
CA LEU A 14 -19.18 19.32 -13.34
C LEU A 14 -19.16 19.18 -14.85
N ASP A 15 -20.17 19.70 -15.53
CA ASP A 15 -20.26 19.72 -17.00
C ASP A 15 -19.46 20.89 -17.60
N GLU A 16 -19.14 21.93 -16.82
CA GLU A 16 -18.37 23.09 -17.26
C GLU A 16 -16.86 22.88 -17.10
N PRO A 17 -16.02 23.24 -18.11
CA PRO A 17 -14.58 23.02 -18.07
C PRO A 17 -13.78 24.11 -17.34
N ASP A 18 -14.32 24.81 -16.34
CA ASP A 18 -13.62 25.87 -15.61
C ASP A 18 -12.81 25.32 -14.42
N PRO A 19 -11.44 25.37 -14.46
CA PRO A 19 -10.59 24.85 -13.40
C PRO A 19 -10.81 25.50 -12.03
N ALA A 20 -11.11 26.80 -11.95
CA ALA A 20 -11.32 27.50 -10.68
C ALA A 20 -12.62 27.03 -10.01
N ARG A 21 -13.66 26.76 -10.80
CA ARG A 21 -14.92 26.19 -10.30
C ARG A 21 -14.75 24.75 -9.86
N ALA A 22 -13.92 23.97 -10.56
CA ALA A 22 -13.60 22.60 -10.17
C ALA A 22 -12.91 22.55 -8.78
N GLU A 23 -12.00 23.47 -8.48
CA GLU A 23 -11.33 23.54 -7.19
C GLU A 23 -12.30 23.93 -6.04
N ALA A 24 -13.16 24.92 -6.27
CA ALA A 24 -14.22 25.29 -5.31
C ALA A 24 -15.18 24.12 -5.05
N MET A 25 -15.47 23.31 -6.09
CA MET A 25 -16.27 22.10 -5.99
C MET A 25 -15.61 21.05 -5.14
N VAL A 26 -14.31 20.79 -5.32
CA VAL A 26 -13.52 19.86 -4.52
C VAL A 26 -13.60 20.22 -3.03
N ALA A 27 -13.41 21.49 -2.69
CA ALA A 27 -13.51 21.99 -1.32
C ALA A 27 -14.91 21.81 -0.71
N ARG A 28 -15.95 21.88 -1.55
CA ARG A 28 -17.34 21.65 -1.14
C ARG A 28 -17.63 20.17 -0.93
N LEU A 29 -17.27 19.30 -1.89
CA LEU A 29 -17.46 17.84 -1.82
C LEU A 29 -16.68 17.19 -0.68
N ALA A 30 -15.54 17.78 -0.29
CA ALA A 30 -14.76 17.32 0.86
C ALA A 30 -15.55 17.38 2.19
N LYS A 31 -16.55 18.28 2.29
CA LYS A 31 -17.40 18.48 3.47
C LYS A 31 -18.67 17.63 3.46
N TRP A 32 -18.95 16.90 2.37
CA TRP A 32 -20.13 16.06 2.26
C TRP A 32 -19.92 14.73 2.96
N ASP A 33 -20.95 14.22 3.62
CA ASP A 33 -20.94 12.89 4.23
C ASP A 33 -21.10 11.77 3.19
N ALA A 34 -21.08 10.52 3.64
CA ALA A 34 -21.16 9.37 2.75
C ALA A 34 -22.52 9.25 2.03
N GLU A 35 -23.63 9.56 2.72
CA GLU A 35 -24.98 9.49 2.14
C GLU A 35 -25.18 10.59 1.10
N GLU A 36 -24.71 11.80 1.38
CA GLU A 36 -24.76 12.93 0.45
C GLU A 36 -23.95 12.65 -0.83
N ARG A 37 -22.76 12.07 -0.70
CA ARG A 37 -21.95 11.64 -1.86
C ARG A 37 -22.63 10.53 -2.65
N GLN A 38 -23.24 9.55 -1.97
CA GLN A 38 -23.95 8.46 -2.63
C GLN A 38 -25.16 8.98 -3.41
N ALA A 39 -25.92 9.93 -2.86
CA ALA A 39 -27.04 10.56 -3.55
C ALA A 39 -26.57 11.29 -4.84
N LEU A 40 -25.42 11.96 -4.79
CA LEU A 40 -24.83 12.62 -5.97
C LEU A 40 -24.42 11.59 -7.03
N VAL A 41 -23.78 10.47 -6.63
CA VAL A 41 -23.41 9.38 -7.55
C VAL A 41 -24.64 8.81 -8.25
N VAL A 42 -25.72 8.52 -7.50
CA VAL A 42 -26.96 7.98 -8.07
C VAL A 42 -27.56 8.93 -9.10
N GLN A 43 -27.57 10.24 -8.84
CA GLN A 43 -28.07 11.21 -9.82
C GLN A 43 -27.13 11.36 -11.03
N ALA A 44 -25.81 11.25 -10.82
CA ALA A 44 -24.82 11.29 -11.91
C ALA A 44 -24.93 10.10 -12.87
N LEU A 45 -25.52 8.95 -12.46
CA LEU A 45 -25.76 7.82 -13.35
C LEU A 45 -26.69 8.16 -14.54
N HIS A 46 -27.53 9.19 -14.38
CA HIS A 46 -28.40 9.69 -15.44
C HIS A 46 -27.78 10.84 -16.25
N ALA A 47 -26.60 11.32 -15.84
CA ALA A 47 -25.83 12.33 -16.56
C ALA A 47 -24.91 11.68 -17.61
N GLY A 48 -24.37 12.48 -18.53
CA GLY A 48 -23.42 11.99 -19.53
C GLY A 48 -22.14 11.44 -18.91
N GLU A 49 -21.45 10.57 -19.62
CA GLU A 49 -20.18 9.96 -19.18
C GLU A 49 -19.10 10.99 -18.77
N HIS A 50 -19.12 12.16 -19.39
CA HIS A 50 -18.23 13.26 -19.06
C HIS A 50 -18.45 13.75 -17.61
N VAL A 51 -19.71 13.97 -17.21
CA VAL A 51 -20.08 14.37 -15.85
C VAL A 51 -19.70 13.31 -14.83
N GLN A 52 -19.89 12.04 -15.16
CA GLN A 52 -19.50 10.93 -14.28
C GLN A 52 -17.99 10.91 -14.06
N ARG A 53 -17.18 11.04 -15.12
CA ARG A 53 -15.72 11.10 -15.01
C ARG A 53 -15.24 12.32 -14.19
N ASN A 54 -15.86 13.48 -14.41
CA ASN A 54 -15.52 14.70 -13.67
C ASN A 54 -15.91 14.59 -12.18
N LEU A 55 -17.02 13.95 -11.88
CA LEU A 55 -17.43 13.67 -10.51
C LEU A 55 -16.45 12.74 -9.80
N GLU A 56 -16.03 11.67 -10.46
CA GLU A 56 -15.03 10.77 -9.92
C GLU A 56 -13.70 11.48 -9.66
N ALA A 57 -13.22 12.27 -10.61
CA ALA A 57 -12.01 13.08 -10.44
C ALA A 57 -12.14 14.07 -9.26
N ALA A 58 -13.30 14.70 -9.11
CA ALA A 58 -13.57 15.61 -7.99
C ALA A 58 -13.55 14.89 -6.64
N PHE A 59 -14.11 13.69 -6.54
CA PHE A 59 -14.04 12.87 -5.32
C PHE A 59 -12.60 12.45 -5.00
N VAL A 60 -11.84 12.04 -6.00
CA VAL A 60 -10.40 11.74 -5.83
C VAL A 60 -9.67 12.95 -5.27
N ARG A 61 -9.83 14.13 -5.88
CA ARG A 61 -9.20 15.38 -5.41
C ARG A 61 -9.62 15.73 -3.99
N ALA A 62 -10.92 15.66 -3.68
CA ALA A 62 -11.44 15.97 -2.34
C ALA A 62 -10.86 15.02 -1.28
N ARG A 63 -10.70 13.74 -1.61
CA ARG A 63 -10.11 12.74 -0.72
C ARG A 63 -8.64 13.02 -0.46
N PHE A 64 -7.85 13.26 -1.50
CA PHE A 64 -6.43 13.57 -1.36
C PHE A 64 -6.21 14.89 -0.62
N ALA A 65 -7.03 15.93 -0.87
CA ALA A 65 -6.94 17.19 -0.15
C ALA A 65 -7.07 17.04 1.38
N GLN A 66 -7.87 16.06 1.85
CA GLN A 66 -7.98 15.74 3.27
C GLN A 66 -6.74 15.02 3.81
N LEU A 67 -6.07 14.22 2.97
CA LEU A 67 -4.97 13.34 3.36
C LEU A 67 -3.58 13.95 3.11
N ASP A 68 -3.46 14.99 2.29
CA ASP A 68 -2.18 15.62 1.92
C ASP A 68 -1.41 16.19 3.13
N GLY A 69 -2.12 16.79 4.10
CA GLY A 69 -1.51 17.27 5.33
C GLY A 69 -0.92 16.14 6.18
N PRO A 70 -1.73 15.14 6.55
CA PRO A 70 -1.26 13.92 7.21
C PRO A 70 -0.12 13.22 6.46
N TRP A 71 -0.19 13.13 5.12
CA TRP A 71 0.87 12.53 4.31
C TRP A 71 2.19 13.29 4.42
N ARG A 72 2.19 14.61 4.25
CA ARG A 72 3.40 15.44 4.40
C ARG A 72 4.02 15.29 5.79
N LYS A 73 3.17 15.25 6.83
CA LYS A 73 3.64 15.04 8.21
C LYS A 73 4.33 13.69 8.39
N LEU A 74 3.81 12.61 7.78
CA LEU A 74 4.47 11.30 7.79
C LEU A 74 5.76 11.32 6.97
N ALA A 75 5.71 11.86 5.75
CA ALA A 75 6.85 11.92 4.85
C ALA A 75 8.03 12.72 5.40
N SER A 76 7.79 13.72 6.26
CA SER A 76 8.84 14.52 6.90
C SER A 76 9.52 13.85 8.09
N GLN A 77 9.04 12.70 8.56
CA GLN A 77 9.66 12.00 9.70
C GLN A 77 10.97 11.34 9.27
N ARG A 78 12.01 11.42 10.11
CA ARG A 78 13.30 10.79 9.86
C ARG A 78 13.16 9.28 9.61
N ARG A 79 12.39 8.60 10.44
CA ARG A 79 11.99 7.19 10.25
C ARG A 79 10.51 7.17 9.90
N LEU A 80 10.19 6.71 8.69
CA LEU A 80 8.82 6.62 8.23
C LEU A 80 8.10 5.46 8.94
N PRO A 81 6.98 5.70 9.65
CA PRO A 81 6.19 4.62 10.24
C PRO A 81 5.49 3.83 9.12
N LEU A 82 5.99 2.65 8.78
CA LEU A 82 5.53 1.85 7.64
C LEU A 82 4.01 1.60 7.69
N GLU A 83 3.51 1.13 8.83
CA GLU A 83 2.08 0.86 9.01
C GLU A 83 1.23 2.10 8.77
N SER A 84 1.56 3.20 9.43
CA SER A 84 0.82 4.46 9.28
C SER A 84 0.80 4.96 7.84
N ALA A 85 1.91 4.84 7.12
CA ALA A 85 2.01 5.26 5.73
C ALA A 85 1.15 4.37 4.81
N LEU A 86 1.18 3.05 4.98
CA LEU A 86 0.38 2.11 4.20
C LEU A 86 -1.12 2.21 4.52
N MET A 87 -1.48 2.48 5.79
CA MET A 87 -2.86 2.72 6.20
C MET A 87 -3.41 4.04 5.63
N LEU A 88 -2.59 5.10 5.64
CA LEU A 88 -2.99 6.38 5.05
C LEU A 88 -3.12 6.27 3.52
N LEU A 89 -2.22 5.52 2.88
CA LEU A 89 -2.32 5.22 1.46
C LEU A 89 -3.63 4.50 1.12
N ALA A 90 -4.04 3.52 1.92
CA ALA A 90 -5.31 2.82 1.73
C ALA A 90 -6.52 3.77 1.85
N GLN A 91 -6.46 4.75 2.75
CA GLN A 91 -7.53 5.74 2.89
C GLN A 91 -7.71 6.64 1.66
N SER A 92 -6.75 6.70 0.74
CA SER A 92 -6.87 7.51 -0.49
C SER A 92 -7.89 6.95 -1.49
N VAL A 93 -8.30 5.70 -1.32
CA VAL A 93 -9.25 4.99 -2.21
C VAL A 93 -10.39 4.41 -1.36
N PRO A 94 -11.64 4.49 -1.83
CA PRO A 94 -12.77 3.83 -1.16
C PRO A 94 -12.64 2.30 -1.26
N ASN A 95 -13.27 1.60 -0.34
CA ASN A 95 -13.40 0.13 -0.35
C ASN A 95 -12.07 -0.65 -0.31
N THR A 96 -11.05 -0.09 0.33
CA THR A 96 -9.76 -0.76 0.53
C THR A 96 -9.66 -1.49 1.88
N GLY A 97 -10.77 -1.69 2.57
CA GLY A 97 -10.84 -2.31 3.89
C GLY A 97 -10.80 -1.30 5.05
N ASN A 98 -10.99 -1.82 6.25
CA ASN A 98 -11.02 -1.05 7.49
C ASN A 98 -9.62 -0.98 8.12
N VAL A 99 -9.13 0.24 8.38
CA VAL A 99 -7.79 0.49 8.94
C VAL A 99 -7.67 -0.04 10.36
N GLN A 100 -8.71 0.11 11.20
CA GLN A 100 -8.72 -0.36 12.58
C GLN A 100 -8.71 -1.89 12.66
N GLU A 101 -9.52 -2.56 11.83
CA GLU A 101 -9.54 -4.01 11.72
C GLU A 101 -8.22 -4.56 11.18
N ALA A 102 -7.62 -3.86 10.23
CA ALA A 102 -6.31 -4.23 9.70
C ALA A 102 -5.20 -4.16 10.76
N SER A 103 -5.19 -3.10 11.59
CA SER A 103 -4.24 -3.00 12.71
C SER A 103 -4.47 -4.10 13.74
N ALA A 104 -5.73 -4.37 14.12
CA ALA A 104 -6.07 -5.47 15.03
C ALA A 104 -5.67 -6.84 14.47
N THR A 105 -5.81 -7.04 13.15
CA THR A 105 -5.35 -8.27 12.49
C THR A 105 -3.84 -8.44 12.57
N LEU A 106 -3.06 -7.37 12.39
CA LEU A 106 -1.61 -7.41 12.56
C LEU A 106 -1.21 -7.73 14.00
N ASP A 107 -1.94 -7.18 14.99
CA ASP A 107 -1.72 -7.48 16.42
C ASP A 107 -2.01 -8.95 16.73
N GLU A 108 -3.08 -9.50 16.15
CA GLU A 108 -3.43 -10.92 16.33
C GLU A 108 -2.41 -11.85 15.66
N LEU A 109 -1.94 -11.53 14.44
CA LEU A 109 -0.88 -12.27 13.77
C LEU A 109 0.42 -12.27 14.60
N ALA A 110 0.77 -11.12 15.20
CA ALA A 110 1.92 -11.02 16.07
C ALA A 110 1.72 -11.84 17.35
N ARG A 111 0.56 -11.74 17.99
CA ARG A 111 0.23 -12.53 19.18
C ARG A 111 0.33 -14.05 18.94
N CYS A 112 -0.25 -14.52 17.83
CA CYS A 112 -0.19 -15.93 17.45
C CYS A 112 1.23 -16.39 17.11
N THR A 113 2.04 -15.53 16.47
CA THR A 113 3.45 -15.80 16.20
C THR A 113 4.25 -15.85 17.51
N GLY A 114 4.07 -14.86 18.39
CA GLY A 114 4.73 -14.78 19.68
C GLY A 114 4.45 -15.99 20.56
N ALA A 115 3.22 -16.52 20.55
CA ALA A 115 2.84 -17.73 21.29
C ALA A 115 3.59 -19.00 20.83
N ARG A 116 4.17 -18.99 19.63
CA ARG A 116 4.95 -20.11 19.07
C ARG A 116 6.45 -19.95 19.23
N LEU A 117 6.89 -18.78 19.72
CA LEU A 117 8.29 -18.57 20.01
C LEU A 117 8.61 -19.33 21.33
N SER A 118 9.34 -20.42 21.22
CA SER A 118 9.89 -21.11 22.39
C SER A 118 11.06 -20.28 22.92
N GLY A 119 11.00 -19.74 24.14
CA GLY A 119 12.00 -19.04 24.97
C GLY A 119 13.33 -18.58 24.39
N ASP A 120 13.81 -19.19 23.36
CA ASP A 120 14.97 -18.83 22.57
C ASP A 120 14.46 -18.21 21.24
N ARG A 121 14.69 -16.91 21.08
CA ARG A 121 14.42 -16.20 19.81
C ARG A 121 15.47 -16.57 18.74
N ALA A 122 15.86 -17.87 18.75
CA ALA A 122 16.79 -18.38 17.78
C ALA A 122 16.27 -18.12 16.36
N PHE A 123 17.17 -17.73 15.52
CA PHE A 123 16.98 -17.22 14.18
C PHE A 123 15.99 -18.04 13.33
N ASP A 124 16.09 -19.38 13.36
CA ASP A 124 15.25 -20.27 12.56
C ASP A 124 13.85 -20.47 13.12
N THR A 125 13.67 -20.37 14.44
CA THR A 125 12.36 -20.58 15.10
C THR A 125 11.42 -19.41 14.86
N GLY A 126 11.91 -18.16 14.88
CA GLY A 126 11.11 -16.96 14.65
C GLY A 126 10.53 -16.91 13.24
N LEU A 127 11.35 -17.16 12.23
CA LEU A 127 10.90 -17.21 10.83
C LEU A 127 9.89 -18.35 10.60
N ALA A 128 10.17 -19.54 11.15
CA ALA A 128 9.29 -20.69 11.03
C ALA A 128 7.94 -20.46 11.70
N ALA A 129 7.93 -19.89 12.91
CA ALA A 129 6.71 -19.55 13.64
C ALA A 129 5.86 -18.52 12.88
N MET A 130 6.48 -17.43 12.40
CA MET A 130 5.81 -16.40 11.60
C MET A 130 5.24 -16.98 10.30
N ARG A 131 6.03 -17.75 9.56
CA ARG A 131 5.59 -18.41 8.33
C ARG A 131 4.37 -19.30 8.58
N ALA A 132 4.41 -20.14 9.61
CA ALA A 132 3.30 -21.03 9.96
C ALA A 132 2.01 -20.24 10.25
N VAL A 133 2.09 -19.17 11.05
CA VAL A 133 0.95 -18.34 11.37
C VAL A 133 0.38 -17.63 10.14
N LEU A 134 1.22 -17.04 9.30
CA LEU A 134 0.78 -16.35 8.09
C LEU A 134 0.08 -17.29 7.11
N LEU A 135 0.60 -18.51 6.94
CA LEU A 135 0.00 -19.52 6.08
C LEU A 135 -1.31 -20.07 6.65
N GLU A 136 -1.39 -20.34 7.94
CA GLU A 136 -2.63 -20.78 8.62
C GLU A 136 -3.71 -19.70 8.59
N PHE A 137 -3.32 -18.42 8.69
CA PHE A 137 -4.24 -17.31 8.49
C PHE A 137 -4.75 -17.25 7.05
N GLY A 138 -4.04 -17.87 6.10
CA GLY A 138 -4.42 -17.97 4.68
C GLY A 138 -3.73 -16.97 3.78
N MET A 139 -2.68 -16.26 4.25
CA MET A 139 -1.93 -15.30 3.43
C MET A 139 -1.22 -15.98 2.26
N ARG A 140 -1.45 -15.50 1.04
CA ARG A 140 -0.85 -16.06 -0.17
C ARG A 140 -0.70 -15.02 -1.29
N GLY A 141 0.18 -15.32 -2.23
CA GLY A 141 0.30 -14.57 -3.48
C GLY A 141 -0.97 -14.66 -4.34
N HIS A 142 -1.31 -13.58 -5.01
CA HIS A 142 -2.47 -13.51 -5.90
C HIS A 142 -2.01 -13.59 -7.37
N GLU A 143 -1.70 -14.79 -7.84
CA GLU A 143 -1.22 -15.03 -9.22
C GLU A 143 -2.30 -14.74 -10.27
N ALA A 144 -3.55 -15.16 -10.00
CA ALA A 144 -4.65 -15.07 -10.97
C ALA A 144 -5.02 -13.63 -11.34
N ASP A 145 -4.80 -12.67 -10.43
CA ASP A 145 -5.08 -11.25 -10.65
C ASP A 145 -3.99 -10.40 -9.98
N TYR A 146 -2.76 -10.61 -10.43
CA TYR A 146 -1.56 -10.00 -9.84
C TYR A 146 -1.63 -8.46 -9.83
N TYR A 147 -2.15 -7.88 -10.92
CA TYR A 147 -2.19 -6.43 -11.12
C TYR A 147 -3.38 -5.73 -10.47
N ASN A 148 -4.24 -6.44 -9.74
CA ASN A 148 -5.33 -5.82 -9.00
C ASN A 148 -4.77 -4.85 -7.94
N PRO A 149 -5.18 -3.56 -7.92
CA PRO A 149 -4.64 -2.58 -6.99
C PRO A 149 -4.94 -2.91 -5.53
N LEU A 150 -6.03 -3.66 -5.26
CA LEU A 150 -6.36 -4.13 -3.92
C LEU A 150 -5.29 -5.05 -3.31
N ASN A 151 -4.43 -5.65 -4.13
CA ASN A 151 -3.27 -6.43 -3.68
C ASN A 151 -2.15 -5.56 -3.10
N SER A 152 -2.23 -4.23 -3.24
CA SER A 152 -1.24 -3.27 -2.74
C SER A 152 -1.71 -2.49 -1.50
N TYR A 153 -3.01 -2.45 -1.22
CA TYR A 153 -3.56 -1.76 -0.05
C TYR A 153 -3.60 -2.67 1.16
N LEU A 154 -2.84 -2.32 2.20
CA LEU A 154 -2.61 -3.17 3.37
C LEU A 154 -3.91 -3.69 4.03
N PRO A 155 -4.97 -2.87 4.30
CA PRO A 155 -6.21 -3.40 4.87
C PRO A 155 -6.88 -4.42 3.95
N SER A 156 -6.92 -4.15 2.64
CA SER A 156 -7.49 -5.06 1.65
C SER A 156 -6.72 -6.38 1.55
N VAL A 157 -5.39 -6.32 1.66
CA VAL A 157 -4.53 -7.51 1.68
C VAL A 157 -4.81 -8.38 2.90
N LEU A 158 -4.96 -7.78 4.08
CA LEU A 158 -5.24 -8.50 5.32
C LEU A 158 -6.66 -9.11 5.33
N GLU A 159 -7.66 -8.37 4.85
CA GLU A 159 -9.04 -8.83 4.75
C GLU A 159 -9.18 -10.00 3.74
N ARG A 160 -8.64 -9.81 2.53
CA ARG A 160 -8.71 -10.80 1.44
C ARG A 160 -7.68 -11.92 1.58
N LYS A 161 -6.65 -11.71 2.39
CA LYS A 161 -5.51 -12.63 2.57
C LYS A 161 -4.70 -12.86 1.27
N LEU A 162 -4.82 -11.94 0.35
CA LEU A 162 -4.23 -11.96 -0.99
C LEU A 162 -3.38 -10.72 -1.21
N GLY A 163 -2.18 -10.89 -1.72
CA GLY A 163 -1.28 -9.77 -1.99
C GLY A 163 -0.25 -10.05 -3.08
N ILE A 164 0.53 -9.02 -3.38
CA ILE A 164 1.74 -9.08 -4.20
C ILE A 164 2.98 -9.19 -3.31
N PRO A 165 4.16 -9.50 -3.84
CA PRO A 165 5.37 -9.71 -3.03
C PRO A 165 5.62 -8.62 -1.98
N ILE A 166 5.51 -7.35 -2.36
CA ILE A 166 5.80 -6.22 -1.47
C ILE A 166 4.75 -6.05 -0.36
N SER A 167 3.47 -6.25 -0.65
CA SER A 167 2.42 -6.11 0.36
C SER A 167 2.44 -7.26 1.37
N LEU A 168 2.67 -8.49 0.91
CA LEU A 168 2.87 -9.64 1.79
C LEU A 168 4.16 -9.52 2.61
N GLY A 169 5.23 -9.01 2.01
CA GLY A 169 6.46 -8.67 2.72
C GLY A 169 6.24 -7.60 3.78
N SER A 170 5.43 -6.57 3.49
CA SER A 170 5.07 -5.55 4.47
C SER A 170 4.31 -6.14 5.66
N VAL A 171 3.40 -7.09 5.45
CA VAL A 171 2.73 -7.81 6.55
C VAL A 171 3.76 -8.53 7.42
N ALA A 172 4.70 -9.28 6.81
CA ALA A 172 5.75 -9.98 7.56
C ALA A 172 6.64 -9.02 8.36
N ILE A 173 7.03 -7.89 7.77
CA ILE A 173 7.82 -6.84 8.44
C ILE A 173 7.04 -6.25 9.62
N LEU A 174 5.76 -5.92 9.45
CA LEU A 174 4.93 -5.34 10.50
C LEU A 174 4.64 -6.30 11.65
N VAL A 175 4.49 -7.60 11.36
CA VAL A 175 4.41 -8.66 12.38
C VAL A 175 5.76 -8.78 13.10
N GLY A 176 6.87 -8.77 12.36
CA GLY A 176 8.22 -8.79 12.93
C GLY A 176 8.49 -7.61 13.85
N GLN A 177 8.10 -6.39 13.46
CA GLN A 177 8.27 -5.17 14.27
C GLN A 177 7.54 -5.24 15.63
N ARG A 178 6.38 -5.90 15.69
CA ARG A 178 5.61 -6.10 16.94
C ARG A 178 6.27 -7.07 17.93
N LEU A 179 7.16 -7.90 17.42
CA LEU A 179 7.82 -8.96 18.18
C LEU A 179 9.33 -8.75 18.34
N ASP A 180 9.84 -7.60 17.89
CA ASP A 180 11.28 -7.33 17.82
C ASP A 180 12.05 -8.40 17.04
N LEU A 181 11.41 -9.01 16.01
CA LEU A 181 12.05 -9.97 15.12
C LEU A 181 12.75 -9.22 13.97
N PRO A 182 13.95 -9.64 13.56
CA PRO A 182 14.77 -8.93 12.56
C PRO A 182 14.29 -9.24 11.12
N VAL A 183 13.12 -8.75 10.76
CA VAL A 183 12.51 -8.89 9.43
C VAL A 183 12.73 -7.63 8.63
N HIS A 184 13.37 -7.73 7.48
CA HIS A 184 13.71 -6.61 6.60
C HIS A 184 13.21 -6.86 5.18
N GLY A 185 12.80 -5.81 4.48
CA GLY A 185 12.48 -5.87 3.06
C GLY A 185 13.74 -5.87 2.20
N VAL A 186 13.71 -6.59 1.09
CA VAL A 186 14.80 -6.62 0.09
C VAL A 186 14.20 -6.34 -1.29
N GLY A 187 14.56 -5.20 -1.85
CA GLY A 187 14.02 -4.69 -3.11
C GLY A 187 14.75 -5.23 -4.33
N THR A 188 14.54 -6.49 -4.70
CA THR A 188 15.11 -7.02 -5.94
C THR A 188 14.41 -6.47 -7.20
N PRO A 189 15.12 -6.31 -8.35
CA PRO A 189 14.48 -6.02 -9.62
C PRO A 189 13.39 -7.06 -9.97
N GLY A 190 12.21 -6.58 -10.36
CA GLY A 190 11.08 -7.43 -10.73
C GLY A 190 10.40 -8.20 -9.60
N HIS A 191 11.01 -8.27 -8.40
CA HIS A 191 10.47 -9.00 -7.25
C HIS A 191 10.76 -8.29 -5.92
N PHE A 192 10.07 -8.69 -4.85
CA PHE A 192 10.33 -8.21 -3.50
C PHE A 192 10.47 -9.42 -2.58
N LEU A 193 11.63 -9.52 -1.94
CA LEU A 193 11.94 -10.53 -0.96
C LEU A 193 11.97 -9.92 0.44
N CYS A 194 12.04 -10.78 1.45
CA CYS A 194 12.38 -10.39 2.80
C CYS A 194 13.66 -11.08 3.23
N PHE A 195 14.35 -10.46 4.19
CA PHE A 195 15.51 -11.02 4.88
C PHE A 195 15.19 -11.12 6.36
N TYR A 196 15.45 -12.27 6.93
CA TYR A 196 15.33 -12.52 8.36
C TYR A 196 16.73 -12.63 8.95
N GLY A 197 17.12 -11.67 9.78
CA GLY A 197 18.43 -11.59 10.38
C GLY A 197 18.96 -10.18 10.56
N GLU A 198 20.04 -10.07 11.31
CA GLU A 198 20.75 -8.81 11.48
C GLU A 198 21.54 -8.50 10.20
N PRO A 199 21.30 -7.34 9.54
CA PRO A 199 21.95 -7.00 8.27
C PRO A 199 23.47 -6.94 8.33
N ALA A 200 24.02 -6.63 9.50
CA ALA A 200 25.45 -6.55 9.74
C ALA A 200 26.13 -7.92 9.94
N ILE A 201 25.33 -8.98 10.09
CA ILE A 201 25.83 -10.34 10.37
C ILE A 201 25.57 -11.21 9.13
N PRO A 202 26.58 -11.95 8.60
CA PRO A 202 26.38 -12.80 7.42
C PRO A 202 25.36 -13.93 7.59
N ALA A 203 24.95 -14.21 8.83
CA ALA A 203 23.99 -15.27 9.16
C ALA A 203 22.57 -14.77 9.06
N GLY A 204 21.94 -14.92 7.91
CA GLY A 204 20.56 -14.58 7.67
C GLY A 204 19.93 -15.38 6.56
N THR A 205 18.61 -15.39 6.52
CA THR A 205 17.83 -16.16 5.54
C THR A 205 16.94 -15.23 4.74
N TYR A 206 17.06 -15.26 3.42
CA TYR A 206 16.05 -14.65 2.55
C TYR A 206 14.80 -15.53 2.54
N PHE A 207 13.66 -14.91 2.37
CA PHE A 207 12.42 -15.65 2.14
C PHE A 207 11.53 -14.90 1.14
N ASP A 208 10.68 -15.66 0.46
CA ASP A 208 9.79 -15.17 -0.58
C ASP A 208 8.35 -15.10 -0.07
N PRO A 209 7.84 -13.88 0.24
CA PRO A 209 6.49 -13.71 0.77
C PRO A 209 5.40 -14.19 -0.19
N PHE A 210 5.63 -14.04 -1.50
CA PHE A 210 4.64 -14.38 -2.52
C PHE A 210 4.49 -15.88 -2.71
N ASN A 211 5.59 -16.60 -2.59
CA ASN A 211 5.64 -18.05 -2.75
C ASN A 211 5.59 -18.78 -1.38
N GLY A 212 4.60 -18.45 -0.55
CA GLY A 212 4.33 -19.13 0.72
C GLY A 212 5.38 -18.85 1.79
N PHE A 213 5.99 -17.67 1.78
CA PHE A 213 7.00 -17.24 2.76
C PHE A 213 8.15 -18.27 2.90
N ARG A 214 8.45 -18.97 1.82
CA ARG A 214 9.49 -20.00 1.81
C ARG A 214 10.88 -19.39 1.87
N SER A 215 11.76 -20.03 2.62
CA SER A 215 13.17 -19.68 2.62
C SER A 215 13.79 -19.86 1.25
N ILE A 216 14.66 -18.95 0.86
CA ILE A 216 15.39 -18.96 -0.40
C ILE A 216 16.85 -18.57 -0.12
N SER A 217 17.79 -19.36 -0.62
CA SER A 217 19.21 -19.08 -0.45
C SER A 217 19.68 -17.95 -1.38
N ARG A 218 20.76 -17.27 -1.00
CA ARG A 218 21.36 -16.24 -1.85
C ARG A 218 21.71 -16.74 -3.26
N PRO A 219 22.31 -17.92 -3.47
CA PRO A 219 22.51 -18.45 -4.82
C PRO A 219 21.24 -18.60 -5.64
N GLN A 220 20.14 -19.02 -5.01
CA GLN A 220 18.84 -19.13 -5.68
C GLN A 220 18.27 -17.75 -6.07
N VAL A 221 18.45 -16.72 -5.22
CA VAL A 221 18.09 -15.33 -5.57
C VAL A 221 18.93 -14.83 -6.76
N GLU A 222 20.23 -15.13 -6.77
CA GLU A 222 21.12 -14.78 -7.87
C GLU A 222 20.71 -15.46 -9.17
N GLU A 223 20.32 -16.73 -9.12
CA GLU A 223 19.80 -17.48 -10.27
C GLU A 223 18.50 -16.88 -10.80
N MET A 224 17.57 -16.53 -9.91
CA MET A 224 16.33 -15.85 -10.24
C MET A 224 16.60 -14.51 -10.95
N LEU A 225 17.53 -13.70 -10.46
CA LEU A 225 17.93 -12.44 -11.09
C LEU A 225 18.52 -12.65 -12.49
N ARG A 226 19.40 -13.66 -12.65
CA ARG A 226 19.97 -13.99 -13.96
C ARG A 226 18.92 -14.47 -14.96
N ALA A 227 17.95 -15.26 -14.50
CA ALA A 227 16.82 -15.71 -15.33
C ALA A 227 15.94 -14.54 -15.81
N MET A 228 15.89 -13.45 -15.06
CA MET A 228 15.22 -12.19 -15.46
C MET A 228 16.13 -11.25 -16.27
N GLY A 229 17.31 -11.71 -16.72
CA GLY A 229 18.25 -10.90 -17.48
C GLY A 229 19.02 -9.85 -16.66
N THR A 230 18.98 -9.95 -15.33
CA THR A 230 19.65 -9.01 -14.43
C THR A 230 20.92 -9.62 -13.89
N LYS A 231 22.07 -8.92 -14.02
CA LYS A 231 23.32 -9.31 -13.37
C LYS A 231 23.22 -9.05 -11.88
N PRO A 232 23.40 -10.05 -11.00
CA PRO A 232 23.35 -9.86 -9.57
C PRO A 232 24.45 -8.90 -9.07
N GLU A 233 24.08 -7.90 -8.30
CA GLU A 233 24.97 -6.95 -7.66
C GLU A 233 24.74 -6.94 -6.13
N PRO A 234 25.78 -6.73 -5.29
CA PRO A 234 25.64 -6.75 -3.83
C PRO A 234 24.53 -5.87 -3.28
N ALA A 235 24.30 -4.70 -3.87
CA ALA A 235 23.26 -3.75 -3.45
C ALA A 235 21.84 -4.33 -3.58
N MET A 236 21.61 -5.29 -4.48
CA MET A 236 20.30 -5.92 -4.68
C MET A 236 19.91 -6.87 -3.55
N PHE A 237 20.81 -7.19 -2.66
CA PHE A 237 20.63 -8.08 -1.52
C PHE A 237 20.57 -7.33 -0.19
N ALA A 238 20.79 -6.02 -0.23
CA ALA A 238 20.73 -5.19 0.96
C ALA A 238 19.28 -4.92 1.39
N PRO A 239 19.00 -4.88 2.69
CA PRO A 239 17.72 -4.40 3.19
C PRO A 239 17.42 -2.99 2.72
N VAL A 240 16.15 -2.77 2.36
CA VAL A 240 15.59 -1.47 2.04
C VAL A 240 14.88 -0.89 3.28
N ASN A 241 14.87 0.43 3.41
CA ASN A 241 14.15 1.11 4.48
C ASN A 241 12.64 1.22 4.18
N GLU A 242 11.87 1.61 5.19
CA GLU A 242 10.41 1.73 5.10
C GLU A 242 9.98 2.72 4.01
N ARG A 243 10.77 3.77 3.78
CA ARG A 243 10.51 4.78 2.75
C ARG A 243 10.60 4.20 1.35
N GLU A 244 11.57 3.33 1.11
CA GLU A 244 11.73 2.63 -0.17
C GLU A 244 10.60 1.63 -0.41
N ILE A 245 10.12 0.94 0.65
CA ILE A 245 8.95 0.05 0.57
C ILE A 245 7.72 0.84 0.14
N VAL A 246 7.44 1.95 0.81
CA VAL A 246 6.28 2.80 0.49
C VAL A 246 6.41 3.42 -0.90
N ALA A 247 7.61 3.90 -1.28
CA ALA A 247 7.87 4.44 -2.62
C ALA A 247 7.62 3.39 -3.71
N ARG A 248 8.02 2.15 -3.49
CA ARG A 248 7.77 1.05 -4.44
C ARG A 248 6.29 0.68 -4.52
N THR A 249 5.58 0.68 -3.39
CA THR A 249 4.12 0.47 -3.36
C THR A 249 3.40 1.56 -4.14
N LEU A 250 3.79 2.83 -3.96
CA LEU A 250 3.26 3.95 -4.75
C LEU A 250 3.52 3.78 -6.24
N ARG A 251 4.74 3.39 -6.66
CA ARG A 251 5.06 3.17 -8.08
C ARG A 251 4.21 2.06 -8.69
N ASN A 252 3.95 0.97 -7.98
CA ASN A 252 3.06 -0.10 -8.44
C ASN A 252 1.65 0.41 -8.69
N LEU A 253 1.09 1.19 -7.75
CA LEU A 253 -0.24 1.77 -7.87
C LEU A 253 -0.31 2.83 -8.99
N ILE A 254 0.71 3.69 -9.11
CA ILE A 254 0.80 4.69 -10.19
C ILE A 254 0.81 4.00 -11.56
N ALA A 255 1.59 2.92 -11.71
CA ALA A 255 1.64 2.16 -12.94
C ALA A 255 0.27 1.56 -13.27
N HIS A 256 -0.41 0.94 -12.29
CA HIS A 256 -1.76 0.40 -12.44
C HIS A 256 -2.76 1.48 -12.91
N TYR A 257 -2.86 2.59 -12.19
CA TYR A 257 -3.83 3.65 -12.49
C TYR A 257 -3.56 4.36 -13.82
N ARG A 258 -2.30 4.48 -14.25
CA ARG A 258 -1.96 4.98 -15.59
C ARG A 258 -2.44 4.03 -16.70
N THR A 259 -2.25 2.73 -16.52
CA THR A 259 -2.68 1.72 -17.50
C THR A 259 -4.21 1.67 -17.64
N HIS A 260 -4.94 1.95 -16.55
CA HIS A 260 -6.41 1.94 -16.53
C HIS A 260 -7.04 3.33 -16.70
N THR A 261 -6.26 4.31 -17.20
CA THR A 261 -6.72 5.68 -17.49
C THR A 261 -7.29 6.47 -16.30
N GLU A 262 -7.03 6.03 -15.06
CA GLU A 262 -7.36 6.78 -13.83
C GLU A 262 -6.30 7.86 -13.54
N LEU A 263 -6.13 8.78 -14.48
CA LEU A 263 -4.99 9.72 -14.52
C LEU A 263 -4.93 10.66 -13.32
N GLU A 264 -6.09 11.13 -12.82
CA GLU A 264 -6.14 12.00 -11.64
C GLU A 264 -5.55 11.29 -10.41
N ARG A 265 -5.94 10.03 -10.17
CA ARG A 265 -5.43 9.23 -9.06
C ARG A 265 -3.93 8.97 -9.19
N ALA A 266 -3.50 8.59 -10.41
CA ALA A 266 -2.07 8.40 -10.68
C ALA A 266 -1.25 9.67 -10.42
N GLN A 267 -1.76 10.84 -10.79
CA GLN A 267 -1.10 12.13 -10.58
C GLN A 267 -1.01 12.49 -9.09
N ARG A 268 -2.08 12.25 -8.30
CA ARG A 268 -2.07 12.47 -6.86
C ARG A 268 -1.06 11.57 -6.13
N LEU A 269 -1.04 10.28 -6.49
CA LEU A 269 -0.04 9.35 -5.93
C LEU A 269 1.38 9.72 -6.35
N LEU A 270 1.58 10.25 -7.56
CA LEU A 270 2.89 10.76 -7.99
C LEU A 270 3.34 11.95 -7.11
N SER A 271 2.44 12.90 -6.82
CA SER A 271 2.75 14.01 -5.90
C SER A 271 3.11 13.51 -4.48
N TRP A 272 2.48 12.44 -4.03
CA TRP A 272 2.83 11.79 -2.75
C TRP A 272 4.20 11.12 -2.80
N LEU A 273 4.52 10.47 -3.92
CA LEU A 273 5.85 9.87 -4.14
C LEU A 273 6.94 10.94 -4.16
N ASP A 274 6.73 12.04 -4.88
CA ASP A 274 7.68 13.16 -4.94
C ASP A 274 7.90 13.77 -3.55
N CYS A 275 6.82 13.99 -2.80
CA CYS A 275 6.90 14.45 -1.42
C CYS A 275 7.72 13.48 -0.54
N LEU A 276 7.50 12.17 -0.68
CA LEU A 276 8.20 11.14 0.07
C LEU A 276 9.71 11.14 -0.24
N ILE A 277 10.09 11.26 -1.51
CA ILE A 277 11.49 11.25 -1.95
C ILE A 277 12.20 12.53 -1.53
N THR A 278 11.58 13.69 -1.70
CA THR A 278 12.17 15.00 -1.37
C THR A 278 12.52 15.10 0.12
N HIS A 279 11.64 14.63 1.01
CA HIS A 279 11.91 14.64 2.45
C HIS A 279 12.90 13.53 2.90
N GLY A 280 13.13 12.51 2.07
CA GLY A 280 14.11 11.47 2.35
C GLY A 280 15.54 11.83 1.94
N ALA A 281 15.71 12.86 1.11
CA ALA A 281 17.00 13.31 0.63
C ALA A 281 17.71 14.31 1.60
N ASN A 282 17.02 14.79 2.63
CA ASN A 282 17.63 15.60 3.69
C ASN A 282 18.06 14.68 4.84
N PRO A 283 19.39 14.54 5.09
CA PRO A 283 19.96 13.72 6.17
C PRO A 283 19.63 14.24 7.57
#